data_26c493441a1e0b9cf06a29d78f19bf05
#
_entry.id   26c493441a1e0b9cf06a29d78f19bf05
#
_cell.length_a   1.000
_cell.length_b   1.000
_cell.length_c   1.000
_cell.angle_alpha   90.00
_cell.angle_beta   90.00
_cell.angle_gamma   90.00
#
_symmetry.space_group_name_H-M   'P 1'
#
loop_
_entity.id
_entity.type
_entity.pdbx_description
1 polymer ?
#
loop_
_entity_poly.entity_id
_entity_poly.type
_entity_poly.pdbx_seq_one_letter_code
_entity_poly.pdbx_strand_id
1 'polypeptide(L)' 'MDNIKIYCPVDGHAINFSNASNFCNDSHTISFHTKIEGEPGKNYVFYKANIMGYCIERMEDK' A
#
# COMPACT_ATOMS: atom_id res chain seq x y z
N MET A 1 2.56 11.50 -4.65
CA MET A 1 2.64 10.05 -4.49
C MET A 1 2.84 9.70 -3.04
N ASP A 2 2.37 8.54 -2.64
CA ASP A 2 2.37 8.16 -1.24
C ASP A 2 3.20 6.92 -1.02
N ASN A 3 3.71 6.79 0.20
CA ASN A 3 4.28 5.54 0.67
C ASN A 3 3.23 4.84 1.53
N ILE A 4 3.03 3.56 1.28
CA ILE A 4 2.07 2.77 2.03
C ILE A 4 2.82 1.65 2.72
N LYS A 5 2.52 1.48 4.00
CA LYS A 5 3.10 0.44 4.82
C LYS A 5 2.00 -0.50 5.26
N ILE A 6 2.17 -1.79 4.96
CA ILE A 6 1.19 -2.82 5.31
C ILE A 6 1.80 -3.70 6.39
N TYR A 7 1.12 -3.83 7.51
CA TYR A 7 1.59 -4.62 8.64
C TYR A 7 0.98 -6.02 8.56
N CYS A 8 1.85 -7.02 8.49
CA CYS A 8 1.44 -8.42 8.38
C CYS A 8 1.37 -9.05 9.76
N PRO A 9 0.31 -9.84 10.04
CA PRO A 9 0.13 -10.41 11.37
C PRO A 9 1.06 -11.59 11.71
N VAL A 10 1.56 -12.28 10.69
CA VAL A 10 2.23 -13.57 10.92
C VAL A 10 3.57 -13.40 11.62
N ASP A 11 4.35 -12.42 11.21
CA ASP A 11 5.70 -12.25 11.73
C ASP A 11 6.00 -10.81 12.14
N GLY A 12 5.00 -9.97 12.16
CA GLY A 12 5.16 -8.59 12.59
C GLY A 12 5.94 -7.70 11.63
N HIS A 13 6.21 -8.19 10.44
CA HIS A 13 6.91 -7.41 9.44
C HIS A 13 5.97 -6.47 8.71
N ALA A 14 6.51 -5.35 8.28
CA ALA A 14 5.79 -4.41 7.44
C ALA A 14 6.35 -4.44 6.04
N ILE A 15 5.46 -4.39 5.06
CA ILE A 15 5.85 -4.28 3.66
C ILE A 15 5.67 -2.83 3.24
N ASN A 16 6.70 -2.24 2.67
CA ASN A 16 6.67 -0.85 2.22
C ASN A 16 6.45 -0.77 0.73
N PHE A 17 5.52 0.09 0.32
CA PHE A 17 5.25 0.35 -1.08
C PHE A 17 5.49 1.83 -1.35
N SER A 18 6.36 2.12 -2.32
CA SER A 18 6.68 3.47 -2.72
C SER A 18 5.90 3.85 -3.98
N ASN A 19 5.70 5.13 -4.17
CA ASN A 19 5.03 5.66 -5.37
C ASN A 19 3.64 5.09 -5.56
N ALA A 20 2.90 4.97 -4.47
CA ALA A 20 1.54 4.48 -4.50
C ALA A 20 0.56 5.59 -4.89
N SER A 21 -0.47 5.21 -5.60
CA SER A 21 -1.53 6.12 -6.01
C SER A 21 -2.85 5.36 -6.06
N ASN A 22 -3.95 6.10 -6.25
CA ASN A 22 -5.29 5.53 -6.38
C ASN A 22 -5.65 4.62 -5.20
N PHE A 23 -5.32 5.08 -4.00
CA PHE A 23 -5.65 4.33 -2.79
C PHE A 23 -7.17 4.26 -2.62
N CYS A 24 -7.67 3.05 -2.44
CA CYS A 24 -9.09 2.81 -2.24
C CYS A 24 -9.28 1.99 -0.98
N ASN A 25 -10.17 2.45 -0.11
CA ASN A 25 -10.45 1.82 1.18
C ASN A 25 -11.89 1.37 1.20
N ASP A 26 -12.10 0.08 0.98
CA ASP A 26 -13.44 -0.53 1.01
C ASP A 26 -13.70 -1.20 2.35
N SER A 27 -14.92 -1.71 2.51
CA SER A 27 -15.32 -2.38 3.75
C SER A 27 -14.43 -3.57 4.09
N HIS A 28 -13.98 -4.31 3.09
CA HIS A 28 -13.25 -5.56 3.30
C HIS A 28 -11.84 -5.54 2.74
N THR A 29 -11.52 -4.58 1.89
CA THR A 29 -10.23 -4.55 1.22
C THR A 29 -9.66 -3.14 1.17
N ILE A 30 -8.35 -3.08 1.01
CA ILE A 30 -7.67 -1.87 0.59
C ILE A 30 -6.92 -2.18 -0.70
N SER A 31 -6.84 -1.21 -1.58
CA SER A 31 -6.15 -1.40 -2.84
C SER A 31 -5.44 -0.11 -3.24
N PHE A 32 -4.41 -0.27 -4.02
CA PHE A 32 -3.66 0.86 -4.55
C PHE A 32 -2.85 0.41 -5.75
N HIS A 33 -2.31 1.38 -6.45
CA HIS A 33 -1.49 1.16 -7.64
C HIS A 33 -0.10 1.70 -7.37
N THR A 34 0.91 0.98 -7.80
CA THR A 34 2.29 1.48 -7.75
C THR A 34 2.87 1.52 -9.15
N LYS A 35 3.75 2.48 -9.37
CA LYS A 35 4.43 2.61 -10.64
C LYS A 35 5.86 3.05 -10.36
N ILE A 36 6.80 2.21 -10.74
CA ILE A 36 8.22 2.50 -10.61
C ILE A 36 8.76 2.72 -12.02
N GLU A 37 9.59 3.76 -12.17
CA GLU A 37 10.15 4.11 -13.47
C GLU A 37 10.94 2.93 -14.04
N GLY A 38 10.65 2.61 -15.30
CA GLY A 38 11.30 1.50 -15.97
C GLY A 38 10.62 0.15 -15.75
N GLU A 39 9.55 0.11 -14.95
CA GLU A 39 8.82 -1.11 -14.68
C GLU A 39 7.34 -0.92 -14.97
N PRO A 40 6.62 -2.02 -15.26
CA PRO A 40 5.17 -1.92 -15.45
C PRO A 40 4.47 -1.58 -14.13
N GLY A 41 3.36 -0.88 -14.22
CA GLY A 41 2.56 -0.60 -13.05
C GLY A 41 1.97 -1.87 -12.46
N LYS A 42 1.70 -1.84 -11.16
CA LYS A 42 1.13 -2.98 -10.45
C LYS A 42 -0.03 -2.53 -9.60
N ASN A 43 -1.06 -3.36 -9.52
CA ASN A 43 -2.18 -3.14 -8.63
C ASN A 43 -2.09 -4.14 -7.48
N TYR A 44 -2.31 -3.64 -6.27
CA TYR A 44 -2.29 -4.47 -5.06
C TYR A 44 -3.62 -4.39 -4.37
N VAL A 45 -4.10 -5.54 -3.94
CA VAL A 45 -5.34 -5.64 -3.16
C VAL A 45 -5.06 -6.48 -1.94
N PHE A 46 -5.38 -5.95 -0.77
CA PHE A 46 -5.22 -6.66 0.49
C PHE A 46 -6.56 -6.77 1.19
N TYR A 47 -6.86 -7.96 1.67
CA TYR A 47 -8.05 -8.16 2.50
C TYR A 47 -7.74 -7.69 3.92
N LYS A 48 -8.60 -6.85 4.47
CA LYS A 48 -8.38 -6.30 5.81
C LYS A 48 -8.28 -7.38 6.87
N ALA A 49 -8.94 -8.51 6.67
CA ALA A 49 -8.88 -9.63 7.61
C ALA A 49 -7.50 -10.28 7.64
N ASN A 50 -6.68 -10.06 6.63
CA ASN A 50 -5.38 -10.71 6.52
C ASN A 50 -4.21 -9.79 6.87
N ILE A 51 -4.50 -8.57 7.31
CA ILE A 51 -3.44 -7.63 7.70
C ILE A 51 -3.76 -7.09 9.08
N MET A 52 -2.72 -6.70 9.82
CA MET A 52 -2.90 -6.06 11.12
C MET A 52 -3.31 -4.60 11.00
N GLY A 53 -2.81 -3.94 9.98
CA GLY A 53 -3.09 -2.55 9.77
C GLY A 53 -2.29 -1.99 8.62
N TYR A 54 -2.44 -0.72 8.39
CA TYR A 54 -1.71 -0.04 7.34
C TYR A 54 -1.49 1.41 7.72
N CYS A 55 -0.50 2.02 7.08
CA CYS A 55 -0.17 3.42 7.30
C CYS A 55 0.12 4.06 5.95
N ILE A 56 -0.38 5.27 5.75
CA ILE A 56 -0.13 6.01 4.52
C ILE A 56 0.67 7.24 4.89
N GLU A 57 1.86 7.35 4.29
CA GLU A 57 2.68 8.54 4.41
C GLU A 57 2.61 9.32 3.13
N ARG A 58 2.08 10.53 3.19
CA ARG A 58 2.03 11.39 2.03
C ARG A 58 3.38 12.06 1.84
N MET A 59 3.96 11.84 0.67
CA MET A 59 5.21 12.48 0.30
C MET A 59 4.89 13.84 -0.31
N GLU A 60 5.38 14.88 0.31
CA GLU A 60 5.21 16.22 -0.24
C GLU A 60 6.28 16.49 -1.28
N ASP A 61 5.82 16.97 -2.40
CA ASP A 61 6.69 17.34 -3.50
C ASP A 61 7.12 18.77 -3.30
N LYS A 62 8.37 18.98 -3.34
CA LYS A 62 8.88 20.34 -3.19
C LYS A 62 9.41 20.90 -4.47
#